data_7e556c57f25a6040575b42cf19f7ff1b
#
_entry.id   7e556c57f25a6040575b42cf19f7ff1b
#
_cell.length_a   1.000
_cell.length_b   1.000
_cell.length_c   1.000
_cell.angle_alpha   90.00
_cell.angle_beta   90.00
_cell.angle_gamma   90.00
#
_symmetry.space_group_name_H-M   'P 1'
#
loop_
_entity.id
_entity.type
_entity.pdbx_description
1 polymer ?
#
loop_
_entity_poly.entity_id
_entity_poly.type
_entity_poly.pdbx_seq_one_letter_code
_entity_poly.pdbx_strand_id
1 'polypeptide(L)'
;FAICNGYDIRSEATINYRLHYQIVNYVIPVLHSIDNEEYHDIQLNTGIDHLKFDNEKAVGTAVSGGVDSFYSVVKHTCDVQDEYRLTHLLVANLFNIYESENQTRDKFSKLTLQSKAIGDEMGLEVISVYTNHHEFMYNHFVSLYSYRLCSYVFALQKLFGVYYISSGVAIKDTNFYNVDSDDYDIFNLSMASTDNVIFYSSGGECLRTEKLNFISNNPVVRKHLH
;
A
#
# COMPACT_ATOMS: atom_id res chain seq x y z
N PHE A 1 -1.44 -1.87 14.61
CA PHE A 1 -2.02 -1.36 15.86
C PHE A 1 -1.72 -2.31 17.03
N ALA A 2 -2.13 -3.59 16.98
CA ALA A 2 -1.96 -4.52 18.10
C ALA A 2 -0.49 -4.67 18.53
N ILE A 3 0.42 -4.84 17.58
CA ILE A 3 1.85 -5.00 17.87
C ILE A 3 2.47 -3.76 18.54
N CYS A 4 2.03 -2.54 18.16
CA CYS A 4 2.52 -1.30 18.76
C CYS A 4 1.90 -1.04 20.15
N ASN A 5 0.82 -1.72 20.52
CA ASN A 5 0.14 -1.55 21.81
C ASN A 5 0.27 -2.78 22.71
N GLY A 6 0.98 -3.82 22.29
CA GLY A 6 1.18 -5.04 23.07
C GLY A 6 -0.11 -5.86 23.28
N TYR A 7 -1.05 -5.80 22.31
CA TYR A 7 -2.31 -6.52 22.41
C TYR A 7 -2.27 -7.82 21.62
N ASP A 8 -2.59 -8.93 22.24
CA ASP A 8 -2.86 -10.17 21.52
C ASP A 8 -4.10 -10.02 20.64
N ILE A 9 -4.07 -10.65 19.48
CA ILE A 9 -5.21 -10.64 18.56
C ILE A 9 -5.96 -11.97 18.72
N ARG A 10 -7.26 -11.89 19.00
CA ARG A 10 -8.17 -13.04 18.97
C ARG A 10 -9.33 -12.74 18.03
N SER A 11 -9.57 -13.62 17.06
CA SER A 11 -10.66 -13.50 16.11
C SER A 11 -11.32 -14.86 15.87
N GLU A 12 -12.65 -14.86 15.72
CA GLU A 12 -13.43 -16.03 15.28
C GLU A 12 -13.38 -16.17 13.73
N ALA A 13 -13.03 -15.10 13.02
CA ALA A 13 -12.81 -15.16 11.58
C ALA A 13 -11.50 -15.89 11.26
N THR A 14 -11.47 -16.56 10.11
CA THR A 14 -10.27 -17.20 9.58
C THR A 14 -9.40 -16.20 8.82
N ILE A 15 -8.11 -16.47 8.77
CA ILE A 15 -7.12 -15.74 7.98
C ILE A 15 -6.45 -16.72 6.99
N ASN A 16 -6.05 -16.22 5.83
CA ASN A 16 -5.29 -16.99 4.86
C ASN A 16 -4.05 -17.62 5.50
N TYR A 17 -3.82 -18.92 5.26
CA TYR A 17 -2.75 -19.71 5.91
C TYR A 17 -1.35 -19.10 5.70
N ARG A 18 -1.07 -18.59 4.50
CA ARG A 18 0.20 -17.96 4.17
C ARG A 18 0.39 -16.66 4.94
N LEU A 19 -0.64 -15.82 4.98
CA LEU A 19 -0.60 -14.56 5.71
C LEU A 19 -0.41 -14.81 7.22
N HIS A 20 -1.13 -15.78 7.78
CA HIS A 20 -0.95 -16.19 9.18
C HIS A 20 0.50 -16.62 9.47
N TYR A 21 1.03 -17.51 8.63
CA TYR A 21 2.41 -17.99 8.78
C TYR A 21 3.43 -16.85 8.70
N GLN A 22 3.27 -15.95 7.76
CA GLN A 22 4.15 -14.80 7.56
C GLN A 22 4.09 -13.81 8.74
N ILE A 23 2.90 -13.53 9.26
CA ILE A 23 2.74 -12.63 10.41
C ILE A 23 3.41 -13.22 11.65
N VAL A 24 3.12 -14.47 11.98
CA VAL A 24 3.57 -15.11 13.24
C VAL A 24 5.07 -15.40 13.21
N ASN A 25 5.62 -15.84 12.07
CA ASN A 25 7.00 -16.30 12.01
C ASN A 25 7.99 -15.26 11.50
N TYR A 26 7.52 -14.17 10.89
CA TYR A 26 8.38 -13.13 10.31
C TYR A 26 8.00 -11.73 10.75
N VAL A 27 6.77 -11.27 10.54
CA VAL A 27 6.42 -9.87 10.80
C VAL A 27 6.57 -9.53 12.28
N ILE A 28 5.95 -10.29 13.18
CA ILE A 28 6.03 -10.05 14.63
C ILE A 28 7.48 -10.16 15.11
N PRO A 29 8.21 -11.27 14.87
CA PRO A 29 9.58 -11.40 15.35
C PRO A 29 10.56 -10.37 14.78
N VAL A 30 10.43 -10.02 13.49
CA VAL A 30 11.32 -9.04 12.85
C VAL A 30 11.06 -7.64 13.40
N LEU A 31 9.81 -7.19 13.45
CA LEU A 31 9.50 -5.88 14.02
C LEU A 31 9.93 -5.76 15.47
N HIS A 32 9.65 -6.76 16.30
CA HIS A 32 10.10 -6.81 17.69
C HIS A 32 11.65 -6.77 17.81
N SER A 33 12.36 -7.40 16.88
CA SER A 33 13.84 -7.35 16.86
C SER A 33 14.42 -6.00 16.41
N ILE A 34 13.66 -5.23 15.61
CA ILE A 34 14.04 -3.88 15.16
C ILE A 34 13.95 -2.89 16.33
N ASP A 35 12.81 -2.89 17.00
CA ASP A 35 12.53 -2.01 18.13
C ASP A 35 11.52 -2.69 19.08
N ASN A 36 12.01 -3.22 20.19
CA ASN A 36 11.16 -3.93 21.15
C ASN A 36 10.41 -3.00 22.13
N GLU A 37 10.70 -1.70 22.10
CA GLU A 37 9.93 -0.70 22.83
C GLU A 37 8.70 -0.26 22.02
N GLU A 38 8.82 -0.16 20.69
CA GLU A 38 7.73 0.21 19.78
C GLU A 38 6.90 -1.01 19.36
N TYR A 39 7.54 -2.19 19.13
CA TYR A 39 6.86 -3.39 18.63
C TYR A 39 6.95 -4.54 19.61
N HIS A 40 5.82 -4.92 20.18
CA HIS A 40 5.71 -5.98 21.18
C HIS A 40 5.61 -7.37 20.54
N ASP A 41 6.11 -8.38 21.23
CA ASP A 41 5.85 -9.79 20.89
C ASP A 41 4.42 -10.14 21.31
N ILE A 42 3.54 -10.36 20.34
CA ILE A 42 2.11 -10.60 20.53
C ILE A 42 1.68 -11.94 19.93
N GLN A 43 0.55 -12.47 20.39
CA GLN A 43 -0.04 -13.69 19.86
C GLN A 43 -1.17 -13.37 18.87
N LEU A 44 -1.21 -14.15 17.77
CA LEU A 44 -2.29 -14.13 16.79
C LEU A 44 -3.10 -15.43 16.88
N ASN A 45 -4.23 -15.37 17.58
CA ASN A 45 -5.14 -16.49 17.81
C ASN A 45 -6.35 -16.38 16.89
N THR A 46 -6.25 -16.99 15.70
CA THR A 46 -7.30 -17.00 14.67
C THR A 46 -7.43 -18.38 14.05
N GLY A 47 -8.57 -18.68 13.47
CA GLY A 47 -8.69 -19.81 12.55
C GLY A 47 -7.85 -19.58 11.29
N ILE A 48 -7.42 -20.66 10.67
CA ILE A 48 -6.63 -20.63 9.43
C ILE A 48 -7.47 -21.22 8.31
N ASP A 49 -7.49 -20.61 7.14
CA ASP A 49 -8.08 -21.18 5.95
C ASP A 49 -7.10 -21.23 4.77
N HIS A 50 -7.38 -22.12 3.86
CA HIS A 50 -6.62 -22.35 2.63
C HIS A 50 -7.42 -21.92 1.39
N LEU A 51 -8.47 -21.12 1.59
CA LEU A 51 -9.34 -20.70 0.50
C LEU A 51 -8.58 -19.73 -0.43
N LYS A 52 -8.61 -20.08 -1.69
CA LYS A 52 -8.22 -19.19 -2.76
C LYS A 52 -9.48 -18.58 -3.34
N PHE A 53 -9.57 -17.25 -3.31
CA PHE A 53 -10.69 -16.56 -3.92
C PHE A 53 -10.54 -16.57 -5.45
N ASP A 54 -11.66 -16.72 -6.14
CA ASP A 54 -11.73 -16.34 -7.54
C ASP A 54 -11.87 -14.82 -7.59
N ASN A 55 -10.78 -14.12 -7.87
CA ASN A 55 -10.75 -12.67 -7.97
C ASN A 55 -10.67 -12.21 -9.44
N GLU A 56 -11.01 -10.97 -9.70
CA GLU A 56 -11.09 -10.40 -11.06
C GLU A 56 -9.71 -10.15 -11.71
N LYS A 57 -8.61 -10.44 -11.00
CA LYS A 57 -7.23 -10.27 -11.46
C LYS A 57 -6.88 -8.84 -11.84
N ALA A 58 -7.61 -7.86 -11.33
CA ALA A 58 -7.25 -6.47 -11.52
C ALA A 58 -5.84 -6.17 -10.98
N VAL A 59 -5.16 -5.28 -11.65
CA VAL A 59 -3.84 -4.77 -11.25
C VAL A 59 -3.98 -3.32 -10.83
N GLY A 60 -3.60 -3.00 -9.59
CA GLY A 60 -3.83 -1.69 -9.01
C GLY A 60 -2.58 -0.96 -8.56
N THR A 61 -2.67 0.36 -8.46
CA THR A 61 -1.74 1.23 -7.75
C THR A 61 -2.47 2.46 -7.22
N ALA A 62 -1.90 3.12 -6.20
CA ALA A 62 -2.41 4.41 -5.77
C ALA A 62 -1.89 5.54 -6.65
N VAL A 63 -2.69 6.61 -6.80
CA VAL A 63 -2.25 7.85 -7.44
C VAL A 63 -2.46 9.04 -6.51
N SER A 64 -1.38 9.72 -6.18
CA SER A 64 -1.37 10.92 -5.33
C SER A 64 -1.08 12.22 -6.10
N GLY A 65 -0.74 12.12 -7.39
CA GLY A 65 -0.26 13.25 -8.18
C GLY A 65 1.23 13.57 -8.02
N GLY A 66 1.95 12.85 -7.16
CA GLY A 66 3.38 13.02 -6.96
C GLY A 66 4.23 12.16 -7.92
N VAL A 67 5.55 12.44 -7.96
CA VAL A 67 6.53 11.79 -8.85
C VAL A 67 6.50 10.27 -8.72
N ASP A 68 6.52 9.75 -7.49
CA ASP A 68 6.62 8.30 -7.25
C ASP A 68 5.36 7.56 -7.70
N SER A 69 4.17 8.13 -7.43
CA SER A 69 2.92 7.55 -7.89
C SER A 69 2.79 7.58 -9.42
N PHE A 70 3.15 8.70 -10.06
CA PHE A 70 3.15 8.76 -11.53
C PHE A 70 4.19 7.84 -12.17
N TYR A 71 5.34 7.67 -11.53
CA TYR A 71 6.32 6.68 -12.00
C TYR A 71 5.71 5.27 -12.06
N SER A 72 5.05 4.85 -10.98
CA SER A 72 4.38 3.53 -10.94
C SER A 72 3.28 3.43 -11.98
N VAL A 73 2.45 4.46 -12.14
CA VAL A 73 1.37 4.48 -13.15
C VAL A 73 1.95 4.32 -14.56
N VAL A 74 2.91 5.15 -14.95
CA VAL A 74 3.48 5.12 -16.31
C VAL A 74 4.24 3.82 -16.56
N LYS A 75 5.05 3.36 -15.60
CA LYS A 75 5.85 2.15 -15.72
C LYS A 75 4.99 0.90 -15.96
N HIS A 76 3.89 0.78 -15.23
CA HIS A 76 3.07 -0.43 -15.28
C HIS A 76 1.88 -0.35 -16.26
N THR A 77 1.72 0.76 -16.97
CA THR A 77 0.73 0.89 -18.06
C THR A 77 1.31 0.43 -19.41
N CYS A 78 2.63 0.58 -19.64
CA CYS A 78 3.28 0.27 -20.90
C CYS A 78 4.35 -0.82 -20.72
N ASP A 79 4.61 -1.59 -21.80
CA ASP A 79 5.72 -2.55 -21.92
C ASP A 79 5.81 -3.60 -20.80
N VAL A 80 4.66 -4.03 -20.27
CA VAL A 80 4.57 -5.09 -19.27
C VAL A 80 3.64 -6.22 -19.77
N GLN A 81 3.84 -7.42 -19.22
CA GLN A 81 2.96 -8.56 -19.47
C GLN A 81 1.53 -8.23 -19.02
N ASP A 82 0.53 -8.74 -19.72
CA ASP A 82 -0.87 -8.38 -19.51
C ASP A 82 -1.36 -8.65 -18.06
N GLU A 83 -0.86 -9.73 -17.45
CA GLU A 83 -1.18 -10.11 -16.06
C GLU A 83 -0.65 -9.11 -15.02
N TYR A 84 0.29 -8.26 -15.41
CA TYR A 84 0.94 -7.24 -14.56
C TYR A 84 0.65 -5.82 -15.03
N ARG A 85 -0.13 -5.67 -16.12
CA ARG A 85 -0.47 -4.36 -16.66
C ARG A 85 -1.51 -3.68 -15.77
N LEU A 86 -1.25 -2.43 -15.43
CA LEU A 86 -2.12 -1.62 -14.60
C LEU A 86 -3.51 -1.45 -15.25
N THR A 87 -4.54 -1.71 -14.47
CA THR A 87 -5.94 -1.60 -14.86
C THR A 87 -6.72 -0.61 -13.99
N HIS A 88 -6.27 -0.39 -12.75
CA HIS A 88 -7.01 0.39 -11.76
C HIS A 88 -6.13 1.36 -11.00
N LEU A 89 -6.67 2.52 -10.71
CA LEU A 89 -6.13 3.49 -9.75
C LEU A 89 -6.95 3.45 -8.46
N LEU A 90 -6.29 3.32 -7.33
CA LEU A 90 -6.92 3.37 -6.02
C LEU A 90 -6.68 4.73 -5.36
N VAL A 91 -7.74 5.37 -4.92
CA VAL A 91 -7.70 6.60 -4.12
C VAL A 91 -8.16 6.28 -2.71
N ALA A 92 -7.31 6.49 -1.73
CA ALA A 92 -7.66 6.32 -0.32
C ALA A 92 -7.48 7.64 0.43
N ASN A 93 -8.27 7.83 1.49
CA ASN A 93 -8.11 8.96 2.39
C ASN A 93 -6.89 8.78 3.29
N LEU A 94 -5.69 8.99 2.75
CA LEU A 94 -4.41 8.94 3.47
C LEU A 94 -4.14 10.28 4.15
N PHE A 95 -4.85 10.60 5.24
CA PHE A 95 -4.80 11.95 5.76
C PHE A 95 -3.81 12.17 6.89
N ASN A 96 -3.46 13.46 7.01
CA ASN A 96 -2.71 13.98 8.13
C ASN A 96 -3.60 13.94 9.39
N ILE A 97 -3.08 13.38 10.46
CA ILE A 97 -3.71 13.28 11.78
C ILE A 97 -4.11 14.64 12.39
N TYR A 98 -3.58 15.74 11.87
CA TYR A 98 -3.89 17.10 12.35
C TYR A 98 -5.06 17.76 11.60
N GLU A 99 -5.73 17.06 10.70
CA GLU A 99 -6.82 17.60 9.89
C GLU A 99 -8.17 17.27 10.49
N SER A 100 -9.10 18.23 10.41
CA SER A 100 -10.50 17.98 10.75
C SER A 100 -11.14 17.05 9.71
N GLU A 101 -12.20 16.35 10.10
CA GLU A 101 -12.94 15.46 9.19
C GLU A 101 -13.42 16.19 7.93
N ASN A 102 -13.84 17.44 8.02
CA ASN A 102 -14.28 18.24 6.87
C ASN A 102 -13.11 18.52 5.90
N GLN A 103 -11.94 18.89 6.43
CA GLN A 103 -10.74 19.10 5.60
C GLN A 103 -10.33 17.80 4.91
N THR A 104 -10.41 16.70 5.62
CA THR A 104 -10.18 15.35 5.13
C THR A 104 -11.13 15.02 3.96
N ARG A 105 -12.43 15.20 4.13
CA ARG A 105 -13.45 14.95 3.08
C ARG A 105 -13.24 15.82 1.85
N ASP A 106 -12.92 17.10 2.04
CA ASP A 106 -12.66 18.03 0.94
C ASP A 106 -11.43 17.63 0.13
N LYS A 107 -10.34 17.25 0.82
CA LYS A 107 -9.12 16.75 0.15
C LYS A 107 -9.37 15.45 -0.60
N PHE A 108 -10.07 14.51 0.03
CA PHE A 108 -10.44 13.25 -0.60
C PHE A 108 -11.28 13.46 -1.86
N SER A 109 -12.27 14.35 -1.79
CA SER A 109 -13.11 14.69 -2.93
C SER A 109 -12.29 15.28 -4.10
N LYS A 110 -11.37 16.20 -3.80
CA LYS A 110 -10.47 16.79 -4.80
C LYS A 110 -9.53 15.75 -5.40
N LEU A 111 -8.90 14.92 -4.58
CA LEU A 111 -8.02 13.85 -5.05
C LEU A 111 -8.78 12.83 -5.90
N THR A 112 -10.00 12.47 -5.49
CA THR A 112 -10.86 11.56 -6.28
C THR A 112 -11.20 12.13 -7.64
N LEU A 113 -11.56 13.42 -7.72
CA LEU A 113 -11.84 14.07 -9.01
C LEU A 113 -10.61 14.13 -9.91
N GLN A 114 -9.45 14.49 -9.35
CA GLN A 114 -8.19 14.50 -10.09
C GLN A 114 -7.81 13.10 -10.58
N SER A 115 -7.94 12.10 -9.73
CA SER A 115 -7.62 10.70 -10.09
C SER A 115 -8.56 10.16 -11.17
N LYS A 116 -9.83 10.56 -11.17
CA LYS A 116 -10.76 10.24 -12.26
C LYS A 116 -10.32 10.86 -13.58
N ALA A 117 -9.90 12.13 -13.58
CA ALA A 117 -9.40 12.75 -14.80
C ALA A 117 -8.12 12.05 -15.32
N ILE A 118 -7.22 11.64 -14.44
CA ILE A 118 -6.03 10.84 -14.80
C ILE A 118 -6.45 9.49 -15.36
N GLY A 119 -7.38 8.80 -14.70
CA GLY A 119 -7.88 7.50 -15.14
C GLY A 119 -8.53 7.56 -16.52
N ASP A 120 -9.40 8.53 -16.76
CA ASP A 120 -10.06 8.76 -18.05
C ASP A 120 -9.04 9.00 -19.18
N GLU A 121 -7.99 9.80 -18.92
CA GLU A 121 -6.95 10.10 -19.91
C GLU A 121 -6.00 8.91 -20.16
N MET A 122 -5.84 8.00 -19.20
CA MET A 122 -4.96 6.83 -19.29
C MET A 122 -5.70 5.51 -19.59
N GLY A 123 -7.02 5.53 -19.64
CA GLY A 123 -7.85 4.33 -19.84
C GLY A 123 -7.83 3.39 -18.63
N LEU A 124 -7.75 3.93 -17.40
CA LEU A 124 -7.71 3.18 -16.16
C LEU A 124 -8.98 3.41 -15.34
N GLU A 125 -9.50 2.36 -14.73
CA GLU A 125 -10.62 2.48 -13.78
C GLU A 125 -10.16 3.12 -12.47
N VAL A 126 -11.05 3.87 -11.81
CA VAL A 126 -10.73 4.56 -10.55
C VAL A 126 -11.66 4.11 -9.44
N ILE A 127 -11.07 3.59 -8.38
CA ILE A 127 -11.77 3.18 -7.16
C ILE A 127 -11.37 4.11 -6.03
N SER A 128 -12.35 4.52 -5.24
CA SER A 128 -12.12 5.35 -4.05
C SER A 128 -12.54 4.61 -2.79
N VAL A 129 -11.68 4.63 -1.77
CA VAL A 129 -11.89 4.02 -0.46
C VAL A 129 -11.78 5.09 0.61
N TYR A 130 -12.83 5.26 1.39
CA TYR A 130 -12.84 6.14 2.56
C TYR A 130 -12.84 5.31 3.84
N THR A 131 -11.86 5.54 4.71
CA THR A 131 -11.70 4.78 5.96
C THR A 131 -11.49 5.71 7.15
N ASN A 132 -11.67 5.17 8.35
CA ASN A 132 -11.36 5.85 9.60
C ASN A 132 -10.08 5.32 10.28
N HIS A 133 -9.14 4.75 9.54
CA HIS A 133 -7.88 4.22 10.07
C HIS A 133 -7.09 5.24 10.90
N HIS A 134 -7.19 6.53 10.59
CA HIS A 134 -6.54 7.58 11.33
C HIS A 134 -7.00 7.67 12.80
N GLU A 135 -8.23 7.26 13.12
CA GLU A 135 -8.75 7.23 14.48
C GLU A 135 -8.05 6.18 15.35
N PHE A 136 -7.63 5.07 14.75
CA PHE A 136 -6.99 3.95 15.46
C PHE A 136 -5.47 4.03 15.45
N MET A 137 -4.88 4.63 14.41
CA MET A 137 -3.44 4.57 14.14
C MET A 137 -2.74 5.90 14.38
N TYR A 138 -3.34 6.81 15.15
CA TYR A 138 -2.87 8.17 15.33
C TYR A 138 -1.39 8.28 15.69
N ASN A 139 -0.93 7.49 16.67
CA ASN A 139 0.46 7.53 17.17
C ASN A 139 1.44 6.70 16.31
N HIS A 140 0.94 5.84 15.42
CA HIS A 140 1.73 4.89 14.64
C HIS A 140 1.55 5.09 13.14
N PHE A 141 1.26 6.33 12.73
CA PHE A 141 0.87 6.62 11.35
C PHE A 141 1.99 6.34 10.36
N VAL A 142 3.23 6.67 10.72
CA VAL A 142 4.43 6.48 9.92
C VAL A 142 4.89 5.03 9.99
N SER A 143 5.05 4.49 11.19
CA SER A 143 5.53 3.12 11.43
C SER A 143 4.62 2.03 10.85
N LEU A 144 3.35 2.34 10.58
CA LEU A 144 2.38 1.40 9.99
C LEU A 144 1.95 1.76 8.56
N TYR A 145 2.66 2.63 7.86
CA TYR A 145 2.24 3.15 6.56
C TYR A 145 2.00 2.05 5.53
N SER A 146 2.97 1.19 5.27
CA SER A 146 2.87 0.09 4.29
C SER A 146 1.76 -0.90 4.63
N TYR A 147 1.61 -1.26 5.91
CA TYR A 147 0.55 -2.18 6.37
C TYR A 147 -0.84 -1.58 6.20
N ARG A 148 -0.98 -0.28 6.43
CA ARG A 148 -2.23 0.44 6.23
C ARG A 148 -2.64 0.45 4.76
N LEU A 149 -1.70 0.66 3.83
CA LEU A 149 -1.96 0.55 2.40
C LEU A 149 -2.41 -0.87 2.02
N CYS A 150 -1.71 -1.89 2.51
CA CYS A 150 -2.10 -3.28 2.27
C CYS A 150 -3.52 -3.59 2.77
N SER A 151 -3.95 -3.01 3.90
CA SER A 151 -5.28 -3.26 4.47
C SER A 151 -6.42 -2.78 3.56
N TYR A 152 -6.24 -1.68 2.83
CA TYR A 152 -7.23 -1.23 1.83
C TYR A 152 -7.38 -2.21 0.69
N VAL A 153 -6.25 -2.75 0.24
CA VAL A 153 -6.22 -3.73 -0.85
C VAL A 153 -6.82 -5.07 -0.39
N PHE A 154 -6.58 -5.48 0.85
CA PHE A 154 -7.22 -6.67 1.42
C PHE A 154 -8.74 -6.54 1.51
N ALA A 155 -9.26 -5.35 1.81
CA ALA A 155 -10.71 -5.11 1.75
C ALA A 155 -11.27 -5.30 0.32
N LEU A 156 -10.43 -5.18 -0.70
CA LEU A 156 -10.74 -5.32 -2.12
C LEU A 156 -10.09 -6.58 -2.75
N GLN A 157 -9.75 -7.58 -1.96
CA GLN A 157 -9.00 -8.77 -2.43
C GLN A 157 -9.76 -9.66 -3.44
N LYS A 158 -11.07 -9.47 -3.61
CA LYS A 158 -11.85 -10.12 -4.68
C LYS A 158 -11.66 -9.44 -6.04
N LEU A 159 -11.18 -8.22 -6.06
CA LEU A 159 -10.89 -7.45 -7.26
C LEU A 159 -9.41 -7.61 -7.64
N PHE A 160 -8.50 -7.25 -6.76
CA PHE A 160 -7.07 -7.18 -7.06
C PHE A 160 -6.37 -8.53 -6.96
N GLY A 161 -5.61 -8.88 -8.01
CA GLY A 161 -4.65 -9.98 -8.00
C GLY A 161 -3.21 -9.48 -7.80
N VAL A 162 -2.90 -8.28 -8.28
CA VAL A 162 -1.61 -7.60 -8.13
C VAL A 162 -1.82 -6.17 -7.69
N TYR A 163 -0.96 -5.70 -6.78
CA TYR A 163 -0.99 -4.30 -6.37
C TYR A 163 0.41 -3.72 -6.21
N TYR A 164 0.65 -2.59 -6.86
CA TYR A 164 1.91 -1.85 -6.76
C TYR A 164 1.81 -0.75 -5.71
N ILE A 165 2.75 -0.73 -4.79
CA ILE A 165 2.95 0.38 -3.84
C ILE A 165 4.15 1.18 -4.32
N SER A 166 3.92 2.48 -4.55
CA SER A 166 4.96 3.39 -5.02
C SER A 166 5.95 3.67 -3.89
N SER A 167 7.19 3.25 -4.06
CA SER A 167 8.25 3.50 -3.08
C SER A 167 8.79 4.92 -3.19
N GLY A 168 8.88 5.60 -2.06
CA GLY A 168 9.61 6.87 -1.91
C GLY A 168 11.11 6.68 -1.70
N VAL A 169 11.53 5.48 -1.29
CA VAL A 169 12.90 5.14 -0.88
C VAL A 169 13.56 4.26 -1.94
N ALA A 170 14.82 4.55 -2.26
CA ALA A 170 15.58 3.67 -3.14
C ALA A 170 16.06 2.42 -2.39
N ILE A 171 16.04 1.25 -3.04
CA ILE A 171 16.42 -0.04 -2.43
C ILE A 171 17.80 0.03 -1.76
N LYS A 172 18.76 0.75 -2.36
CA LYS A 172 20.09 0.93 -1.77
C LYS A 172 20.11 1.70 -0.46
N ASP A 173 19.05 2.46 -0.17
CA ASP A 173 18.89 3.29 1.02
C ASP A 173 17.96 2.62 2.05
N THR A 174 17.55 1.36 1.81
CA THR A 174 16.72 0.56 2.71
C THR A 174 17.38 0.43 4.09
N ASN A 175 16.62 0.73 5.13
CA ASN A 175 17.10 0.69 6.50
C ASN A 175 16.04 0.16 7.48
N PHE A 176 16.29 -1.03 8.03
CA PHE A 176 15.39 -1.66 9.01
C PHE A 176 15.39 -1.01 10.40
N TYR A 177 16.36 -0.13 10.67
CA TYR A 177 16.44 0.56 11.97
C TYR A 177 15.71 1.88 12.02
N ASN A 178 15.05 2.28 10.94
CA ASN A 178 14.18 3.45 10.91
C ASN A 178 12.78 3.09 11.40
N VAL A 179 12.13 4.04 12.04
CA VAL A 179 10.73 3.91 12.49
C VAL A 179 9.76 3.92 11.30
N ASP A 180 10.18 4.50 10.16
CA ASP A 180 9.34 4.59 8.97
C ASP A 180 9.28 3.25 8.22
N SER A 181 8.09 2.69 8.10
CA SER A 181 7.89 1.40 7.41
C SER A 181 8.18 1.47 5.91
N ASP A 182 8.25 2.65 5.31
CA ASP A 182 8.61 2.84 3.90
C ASP A 182 10.06 2.44 3.63
N ASP A 183 10.93 2.57 4.64
CA ASP A 183 12.35 2.25 4.52
C ASP A 183 12.64 0.76 4.34
N TYR A 184 11.65 -0.12 4.57
CA TYR A 184 11.73 -1.56 4.37
C TYR A 184 10.49 -2.17 3.70
N ASP A 185 9.88 -1.41 2.81
CA ASP A 185 8.70 -1.78 2.03
C ASP A 185 8.80 -3.17 1.39
N ILE A 186 9.95 -3.51 0.81
CA ILE A 186 10.14 -4.80 0.14
C ILE A 186 9.85 -5.97 1.08
N PHE A 187 10.29 -5.88 2.35
CA PHE A 187 9.98 -6.88 3.35
C PHE A 187 8.49 -6.87 3.70
N ASN A 188 7.92 -5.71 4.02
CA ASN A 188 6.54 -5.58 4.43
C ASN A 188 5.57 -6.09 3.36
N LEU A 189 5.78 -5.72 2.11
CA LEU A 189 4.94 -6.11 0.98
C LEU A 189 5.07 -7.59 0.63
N SER A 190 6.29 -8.13 0.73
CA SER A 190 6.51 -9.57 0.56
C SER A 190 5.75 -10.37 1.64
N MET A 191 5.81 -9.92 2.90
CA MET A 191 5.13 -10.58 4.03
C MET A 191 3.61 -10.34 4.03
N ALA A 192 3.12 -9.30 3.39
CA ALA A 192 1.68 -9.09 3.19
C ALA A 192 1.12 -9.89 2.01
N SER A 193 1.95 -10.35 1.07
CA SER A 193 1.49 -11.07 -0.13
C SER A 193 0.87 -12.42 0.21
N THR A 194 -0.27 -12.73 -0.44
CA THR A 194 -1.00 -13.98 -0.27
C THR A 194 -1.15 -14.72 -1.61
N ASP A 195 -1.88 -15.82 -1.63
CA ASP A 195 -2.23 -16.53 -2.88
C ASP A 195 -3.31 -15.78 -3.69
N ASN A 196 -3.97 -14.81 -3.08
CA ASN A 196 -5.03 -14.03 -3.70
C ASN A 196 -4.53 -12.67 -4.22
N VAL A 197 -3.64 -12.01 -3.47
CA VAL A 197 -3.12 -10.69 -3.81
C VAL A 197 -1.60 -10.67 -3.62
N ILE A 198 -0.88 -10.26 -4.65
CA ILE A 198 0.57 -10.07 -4.62
C ILE A 198 0.88 -8.57 -4.58
N PHE A 199 1.68 -8.16 -3.62
CA PHE A 199 2.15 -6.78 -3.50
C PHE A 199 3.57 -6.64 -4.03
N TYR A 200 3.82 -5.57 -4.78
CA TYR A 200 5.15 -5.19 -5.25
C TYR A 200 5.48 -3.75 -4.86
N SER A 201 6.71 -3.50 -4.41
CA SER A 201 7.26 -2.16 -4.32
C SER A 201 7.66 -1.70 -5.71
N SER A 202 7.22 -0.52 -6.13
CA SER A 202 7.45 0.04 -7.45
C SER A 202 8.30 1.32 -7.37
N GLY A 203 9.39 1.35 -8.08
CA GLY A 203 10.27 2.52 -8.19
C GLY A 203 11.42 2.55 -7.17
N GLY A 204 11.57 1.53 -6.31
CA GLY A 204 12.71 1.43 -5.40
C GLY A 204 14.05 1.22 -6.11
N GLU A 205 14.04 0.74 -7.36
CA GLU A 205 15.24 0.59 -8.20
C GLU A 205 15.80 1.90 -8.74
N CYS A 206 15.04 3.02 -8.62
CA CYS A 206 15.38 4.32 -9.20
C CYS A 206 15.51 5.41 -8.14
N LEU A 207 16.40 6.38 -8.40
CA LEU A 207 16.40 7.64 -7.68
C LEU A 207 15.21 8.51 -8.13
N ARG A 208 14.78 9.44 -7.28
CA ARG A 208 13.66 10.34 -7.58
C ARG A 208 13.90 11.19 -8.85
N THR A 209 15.14 11.58 -9.12
CA THR A 209 15.53 12.27 -10.36
C THR A 209 15.37 11.42 -11.61
N GLU A 210 15.68 10.12 -11.51
CA GLU A 210 15.52 9.16 -12.59
C GLU A 210 14.03 8.89 -12.87
N LYS A 211 13.23 8.75 -11.83
CA LYS A 211 11.77 8.67 -11.96
C LYS A 211 11.19 9.89 -12.67
N LEU A 212 11.60 11.10 -12.26
CA LEU A 212 11.15 12.33 -12.88
C LEU A 212 11.53 12.38 -14.37
N ASN A 213 12.74 12.01 -14.72
CA ASN A 213 13.19 11.92 -16.12
C ASN A 213 12.34 10.94 -16.93
N PHE A 214 12.06 9.75 -16.35
CA PHE A 214 11.25 8.72 -17.01
C PHE A 214 9.83 9.21 -17.34
N ILE A 215 9.18 9.91 -16.41
CA ILE A 215 7.78 10.37 -16.57
C ILE A 215 7.66 11.72 -17.30
N SER A 216 8.74 12.48 -17.46
CA SER A 216 8.72 13.89 -17.91
C SER A 216 8.11 14.11 -19.28
N ASN A 217 8.15 13.11 -20.17
CA ASN A 217 7.60 13.20 -21.52
C ASN A 217 6.13 12.75 -21.64
N ASN A 218 5.56 12.17 -20.57
CA ASN A 218 4.16 11.75 -20.58
C ASN A 218 3.22 12.97 -20.49
N PRO A 219 2.28 13.16 -21.45
CA PRO A 219 1.42 14.35 -21.49
C PRO A 219 0.46 14.42 -20.29
N VAL A 220 -0.04 13.28 -19.80
CA VAL A 220 -0.93 13.23 -18.64
C VAL A 220 -0.17 13.65 -17.39
N VAL A 221 1.07 13.18 -17.24
CA VAL A 221 1.92 13.58 -16.11
C VAL A 221 2.18 15.07 -16.12
N ARG A 222 2.55 15.64 -17.27
CA ARG A 222 2.79 17.10 -17.38
C ARG A 222 1.60 17.95 -16.97
N LYS A 223 0.39 17.44 -17.19
CA LYS A 223 -0.85 18.15 -16.86
C LYS A 223 -1.23 18.03 -15.38
N HIS A 224 -0.92 16.90 -14.74
CA HIS A 224 -1.46 16.55 -13.42
C HIS A 224 -0.41 16.43 -12.31
N LEU A 225 0.89 16.49 -12.62
CA LEU A 225 1.97 16.46 -11.63
C LEU A 225 1.99 17.75 -10.80
N HIS A 226 2.10 17.63 -9.46
CA HIS A 226 2.22 18.73 -8.50
C HIS A 226 3.20 18.43 -7.35
#